data_1f2f89db152b7f322ecff6f362d77664
#
_entry.id   1f2f89db152b7f322ecff6f362d77664
#
_cell.length_a   1.000
_cell.length_b   1.000
_cell.length_c   1.000
_cell.angle_alpha   90.00
_cell.angle_beta   90.00
_cell.angle_gamma   90.00
#
_symmetry.space_group_name_H-M   'P 1'
#
loop_
_entity.id
_entity.type
_entity.pdbx_description
1 polymer ?
#
loop_
_entity_poly.entity_id
_entity_poly.type
_entity_poly.pdbx_seq_one_letter_code
_entity_poly.pdbx_strand_id
1 'polypeptide(L)'
;MAKNGATRVIVVGAGPVGLVSALGLAVQDIPVLVLESQPSLFMDLRAGSFHPPSLELLAPLGVTKKLLEIGIIVPRWQFRDRAEGVIGVFELSLLKDETPYPFRLHCEQHKLTPMVHAMLDSIPHAEVRFSARVAGVEQNNGRVTVHVDTPEGPEDIEAAWVVGADGGRSIVRKSCAIEFEGYTYPERFALVSTPFDLGALGYTETAYIAHPDDWCAVFHLPDERPPGLWRFLYGCRPHETEEEALSDEVVQSRLQAFIPRDLPYETRHRTIYRV
;
A
#
# COMPACT_ATOMS: atom_id res chain seq x y z
N MET A 1 6.32 16.93 35.25
CA MET A 1 6.77 16.40 33.96
C MET A 1 5.78 16.86 32.88
N ALA A 2 5.91 18.07 32.37
CA ALA A 2 5.06 18.58 31.30
C ALA A 2 5.79 19.75 30.62
N LYS A 3 6.64 19.51 29.65
CA LYS A 3 7.24 20.55 28.78
C LYS A 3 7.55 20.07 27.34
N ASN A 4 7.21 18.85 26.94
CA ASN A 4 7.54 18.35 25.60
C ASN A 4 6.46 18.56 24.52
N GLY A 5 5.30 19.13 24.82
CA GLY A 5 4.25 19.35 23.82
C GLY A 5 4.57 20.40 22.77
N ALA A 6 5.42 21.38 23.11
CA ALA A 6 5.63 22.57 22.28
C ALA A 6 6.53 22.33 21.02
N THR A 7 7.19 21.20 20.91
CA THR A 7 8.09 20.85 19.76
C THR A 7 7.73 19.54 19.08
N ARG A 8 6.68 18.85 19.55
CA ARG A 8 6.25 17.58 18.97
C ARG A 8 5.54 17.79 17.63
N VAL A 9 5.78 16.90 16.70
CA VAL A 9 4.97 16.75 15.47
C VAL A 9 3.95 15.65 15.69
N ILE A 10 2.69 15.90 15.34
CA ILE A 10 1.66 14.86 15.31
C ILE A 10 1.46 14.40 13.88
N VAL A 11 1.50 13.10 13.66
CA VAL A 11 1.17 12.45 12.36
C VAL A 11 -0.17 11.75 12.54
N VAL A 12 -1.15 12.09 11.72
CA VAL A 12 -2.48 11.49 11.74
C VAL A 12 -2.56 10.36 10.72
N GLY A 13 -2.75 9.14 11.22
CA GLY A 13 -2.80 7.89 10.45
C GLY A 13 -1.51 7.07 10.50
N ALA A 14 -1.61 5.79 10.90
CA ALA A 14 -0.52 4.81 10.89
C ALA A 14 -0.49 3.95 9.62
N GLY A 15 -0.96 4.48 8.51
CA GLY A 15 -0.74 3.90 7.20
C GLY A 15 0.73 4.03 6.75
N PRO A 16 1.11 3.50 5.58
CA PRO A 16 2.49 3.52 5.10
C PRO A 16 3.07 4.94 5.01
N VAL A 17 2.27 5.90 4.56
CA VAL A 17 2.71 7.30 4.43
C VAL A 17 2.98 7.91 5.82
N GLY A 18 2.06 7.71 6.78
CA GLY A 18 2.18 8.26 8.11
C GLY A 18 3.37 7.68 8.89
N LEU A 19 3.50 6.35 8.89
CA LEU A 19 4.61 5.69 9.58
C LEU A 19 5.98 6.05 8.99
N VAL A 20 6.10 6.10 7.65
CA VAL A 20 7.35 6.51 6.99
C VAL A 20 7.67 7.97 7.28
N SER A 21 6.67 8.87 7.25
CA SER A 21 6.86 10.27 7.62
C SER A 21 7.31 10.43 9.08
N ALA A 22 6.67 9.67 9.98
CA ALA A 22 7.05 9.65 11.39
C ALA A 22 8.49 9.16 11.59
N LEU A 23 8.89 8.08 10.90
CA LEU A 23 10.26 7.58 10.94
C LEU A 23 11.25 8.63 10.42
N GLY A 24 10.93 9.28 9.29
CA GLY A 24 11.76 10.34 8.72
C GLY A 24 11.97 11.53 9.66
N LEU A 25 10.98 11.87 10.48
CA LEU A 25 11.09 12.89 11.53
C LEU A 25 11.92 12.36 12.71
N ALA A 26 11.61 11.15 13.18
CA ALA A 26 12.21 10.57 14.36
C ALA A 26 13.73 10.34 14.21
N VAL A 27 14.20 9.91 13.04
CA VAL A 27 15.65 9.74 12.77
C VAL A 27 16.42 11.07 12.71
N GLN A 28 15.73 12.20 12.69
CA GLN A 28 16.28 13.55 12.79
C GLN A 28 16.11 14.16 14.19
N ASP A 29 15.89 13.32 15.21
CA ASP A 29 15.66 13.73 16.60
C ASP A 29 14.44 14.64 16.82
N ILE A 30 13.47 14.62 15.92
CA ILE A 30 12.22 15.37 16.06
C ILE A 30 11.21 14.49 16.80
N PRO A 31 10.71 14.91 17.98
CA PRO A 31 9.69 14.17 18.70
C PRO A 31 8.41 14.02 17.89
N VAL A 32 7.92 12.80 17.74
CA VAL A 32 6.75 12.49 16.94
C VAL A 32 5.73 11.64 17.70
N LEU A 33 4.45 11.94 17.48
CA LEU A 33 3.32 11.12 17.91
C LEU A 33 2.48 10.77 16.69
N VAL A 34 2.32 9.48 16.41
CA VAL A 34 1.38 8.99 15.41
C VAL A 34 0.07 8.64 16.10
N LEU A 35 -1.05 9.13 15.56
CA LEU A 35 -2.40 8.84 16.03
C LEU A 35 -3.13 7.99 14.99
N GLU A 36 -3.53 6.78 15.39
CA GLU A 36 -4.25 5.83 14.53
C GLU A 36 -5.63 5.50 15.13
N SER A 37 -6.64 5.59 14.29
CA SER A 37 -8.03 5.35 14.69
C SER A 37 -8.34 3.89 14.97
N GLN A 38 -7.63 2.97 14.31
CA GLN A 38 -7.82 1.53 14.47
C GLN A 38 -7.09 1.01 15.72
N PRO A 39 -7.51 -0.11 16.29
CA PRO A 39 -6.85 -0.72 17.45
C PRO A 39 -5.51 -1.39 17.12
N SER A 40 -5.18 -1.53 15.85
CA SER A 40 -3.94 -2.13 15.35
C SER A 40 -3.65 -1.69 13.93
N LEU A 41 -2.46 -2.03 13.41
CA LEU A 41 -2.14 -1.82 12.01
C LEU A 41 -3.10 -2.56 11.09
N PHE A 42 -3.57 -1.85 10.07
CA PHE A 42 -4.49 -2.42 9.09
C PHE A 42 -3.74 -3.28 8.07
N MET A 43 -4.23 -4.49 7.83
CA MET A 43 -3.71 -5.38 6.80
C MET A 43 -4.36 -5.05 5.46
N ASP A 44 -3.63 -4.35 4.59
CA ASP A 44 -4.08 -3.98 3.26
C ASP A 44 -3.35 -4.80 2.19
N LEU A 45 -4.11 -5.59 1.44
CA LEU A 45 -3.57 -6.45 0.38
C LEU A 45 -3.53 -5.76 -0.99
N ARG A 46 -3.93 -4.49 -1.10
CA ARG A 46 -4.08 -3.80 -2.38
C ARG A 46 -2.76 -3.47 -3.05
N ALA A 47 -1.89 -2.72 -2.39
CA ALA A 47 -0.62 -2.29 -2.95
C ALA A 47 0.47 -3.35 -2.72
N GLY A 48 1.19 -3.70 -3.78
CA GLY A 48 2.21 -4.75 -3.74
C GLY A 48 3.49 -4.43 -4.48
N SER A 49 3.72 -3.17 -4.91
CA SER A 49 4.87 -2.82 -5.73
C SER A 49 5.51 -1.51 -5.31
N PHE A 50 6.81 -1.52 -5.07
CA PHE A 50 7.63 -0.33 -4.87
C PHE A 50 8.39 -0.02 -6.15
N HIS A 51 8.30 1.23 -6.60
CA HIS A 51 9.03 1.74 -7.76
C HIS A 51 10.35 2.41 -7.35
N PRO A 52 11.31 2.60 -8.26
CA PRO A 52 12.61 3.20 -7.97
C PRO A 52 12.56 4.45 -7.07
N PRO A 53 11.74 5.48 -7.34
CA PRO A 53 11.70 6.67 -6.50
C PRO A 53 11.28 6.39 -5.05
N SER A 54 10.39 5.42 -4.84
CA SER A 54 9.99 5.01 -3.49
C SER A 54 11.12 4.30 -2.76
N LEU A 55 11.88 3.44 -3.46
CA LEU A 55 13.05 2.76 -2.89
C LEU A 55 14.16 3.75 -2.52
N GLU A 56 14.36 4.77 -3.34
CA GLU A 56 15.32 5.85 -3.07
C GLU A 56 14.94 6.65 -1.82
N LEU A 57 13.67 7.04 -1.68
CA LEU A 57 13.17 7.76 -0.51
C LEU A 57 13.26 6.94 0.79
N LEU A 58 13.06 5.64 0.71
CA LEU A 58 13.09 4.72 1.85
C LEU A 58 14.52 4.29 2.22
N ALA A 59 15.48 4.43 1.31
CA ALA A 59 16.85 3.96 1.52
C ALA A 59 17.59 4.66 2.67
N PRO A 60 17.57 6.01 2.79
CA PRO A 60 18.20 6.71 3.91
C PRO A 60 17.64 6.33 5.27
N LEU A 61 16.38 5.85 5.30
CA LEU A 61 15.71 5.37 6.51
C LEU A 61 16.06 3.91 6.86
N GLY A 62 16.87 3.23 6.04
CA GLY A 62 17.19 1.81 6.22
C GLY A 62 16.03 0.86 5.85
N VAL A 63 14.90 1.37 5.40
CA VAL A 63 13.70 0.59 5.09
C VAL A 63 13.89 -0.21 3.80
N THR A 64 14.46 0.40 2.75
CA THR A 64 14.71 -0.28 1.46
C THR A 64 15.53 -1.54 1.63
N LYS A 65 16.58 -1.51 2.48
CA LYS A 65 17.39 -2.69 2.74
C LYS A 65 16.56 -3.85 3.28
N LYS A 66 15.69 -3.58 4.24
CA LYS A 66 14.79 -4.60 4.84
C LYS A 66 13.73 -5.11 3.85
N LEU A 67 13.20 -4.23 2.99
CA LEU A 67 12.26 -4.63 1.95
C LEU A 67 12.91 -5.54 0.91
N LEU A 68 14.17 -5.29 0.54
CA LEU A 68 14.92 -6.14 -0.41
C LEU A 68 15.17 -7.55 0.14
N GLU A 69 15.21 -7.73 1.46
CA GLU A 69 15.38 -9.04 2.11
C GLU A 69 14.13 -9.93 1.99
N ILE A 70 12.95 -9.33 1.84
CA ILE A 70 11.67 -10.05 1.85
C ILE A 70 10.85 -9.94 0.56
N GLY A 71 11.24 -9.01 -0.32
CA GLY A 71 10.53 -8.75 -1.57
C GLY A 71 11.10 -9.51 -2.76
N ILE A 72 10.39 -9.46 -3.87
CA ILE A 72 10.81 -10.02 -5.17
C ILE A 72 11.30 -8.88 -6.06
N ILE A 73 12.55 -8.95 -6.51
CA ILE A 73 13.09 -8.00 -7.49
C ILE A 73 12.51 -8.31 -8.85
N VAL A 74 11.95 -7.27 -9.49
CA VAL A 74 11.31 -7.33 -10.80
C VAL A 74 12.09 -6.45 -11.77
N PRO A 75 13.11 -7.01 -12.45
CA PRO A 75 13.98 -6.24 -13.35
C PRO A 75 13.32 -5.90 -14.69
N ARG A 76 12.22 -6.55 -15.02
CA ARG A 76 11.50 -6.39 -16.28
C ARG A 76 10.03 -6.72 -16.12
N TRP A 77 9.20 -6.24 -17.05
CA TRP A 77 7.80 -6.58 -17.13
C TRP A 77 7.35 -6.76 -18.59
N GLN A 78 6.26 -7.50 -18.78
CA GLN A 78 5.73 -7.83 -20.10
C GLN A 78 4.42 -7.10 -20.37
N PHE A 79 4.25 -6.70 -21.62
CA PHE A 79 2.95 -6.41 -22.20
C PHE A 79 2.60 -7.57 -23.15
N ARG A 80 1.43 -8.16 -22.97
CA ARG A 80 0.98 -9.35 -23.70
C ARG A 80 -0.39 -9.09 -24.29
N ASP A 81 -0.64 -9.67 -25.43
CA ASP A 81 -2.01 -9.92 -25.92
C ASP A 81 -2.44 -11.32 -25.51
N ARG A 82 -3.73 -11.51 -25.23
CA ARG A 82 -4.25 -12.81 -24.80
C ARG A 82 -4.10 -13.88 -25.88
N ALA A 83 -4.28 -13.52 -27.16
CA ALA A 83 -4.22 -14.46 -28.29
C ALA A 83 -2.81 -14.58 -28.88
N GLU A 84 -2.11 -13.45 -29.05
CA GLU A 84 -0.83 -13.39 -29.77
C GLU A 84 0.39 -13.60 -28.85
N GLY A 85 0.20 -13.52 -27.52
CA GLY A 85 1.28 -13.71 -26.55
C GLY A 85 2.04 -12.43 -26.24
N VAL A 86 3.39 -12.50 -26.16
CA VAL A 86 4.22 -11.36 -25.76
C VAL A 86 4.29 -10.33 -26.88
N ILE A 87 3.80 -9.11 -26.62
CA ILE A 87 3.92 -7.95 -27.51
C ILE A 87 5.23 -7.21 -27.27
N GLY A 88 5.62 -7.04 -25.99
CA GLY A 88 6.82 -6.33 -25.62
C GLY A 88 7.32 -6.69 -24.24
N VAL A 89 8.64 -6.52 -24.06
CA VAL A 89 9.31 -6.65 -22.76
C VAL A 89 10.01 -5.34 -22.46
N PHE A 90 9.80 -4.82 -21.26
CA PHE A 90 10.37 -3.56 -20.80
C PHE A 90 11.43 -3.86 -19.76
N GLU A 91 12.69 -3.64 -20.10
CA GLU A 91 13.84 -3.87 -19.23
C GLU A 91 14.12 -2.63 -18.38
N LEU A 92 13.95 -2.74 -17.07
CA LEU A 92 14.20 -1.62 -16.15
C LEU A 92 15.71 -1.39 -15.92
N SER A 93 16.56 -2.36 -16.27
CA SER A 93 18.01 -2.21 -16.26
C SER A 93 18.53 -1.05 -17.14
N LEU A 94 17.72 -0.57 -18.08
CA LEU A 94 18.01 0.63 -18.87
C LEU A 94 18.08 1.91 -18.01
N LEU A 95 17.51 1.89 -16.79
CA LEU A 95 17.54 3.00 -15.84
C LEU A 95 18.76 2.98 -14.91
N LYS A 96 19.73 2.09 -15.15
CA LYS A 96 20.89 1.90 -14.24
C LYS A 96 21.73 3.15 -13.98
N ASP A 97 21.73 4.08 -14.95
CA ASP A 97 22.49 5.33 -14.84
C ASP A 97 21.66 6.46 -14.17
N GLU A 98 20.34 6.24 -13.98
CA GLU A 98 19.39 7.20 -13.42
C GLU A 98 19.02 6.88 -11.96
N THR A 99 19.12 5.60 -11.56
CA THR A 99 18.73 5.14 -10.23
C THR A 99 19.57 3.96 -9.75
N PRO A 100 19.90 3.90 -8.44
CA PRO A 100 20.53 2.71 -7.85
C PRO A 100 19.59 1.50 -7.76
N TYR A 101 18.29 1.69 -8.03
CA TYR A 101 17.26 0.64 -8.00
C TYR A 101 16.58 0.50 -9.37
N PRO A 102 17.29 0.03 -10.43
CA PRO A 102 16.72 -0.09 -11.78
C PRO A 102 15.78 -1.32 -11.90
N PHE A 103 14.81 -1.42 -11.01
CA PHE A 103 13.83 -2.50 -10.92
C PHE A 103 12.60 -2.04 -10.12
N ARG A 104 11.51 -2.78 -10.20
CA ARG A 104 10.43 -2.72 -9.22
C ARG A 104 10.71 -3.75 -8.12
N LEU A 105 10.28 -3.48 -6.91
CA LEU A 105 10.29 -4.46 -5.84
C LEU A 105 8.85 -4.84 -5.50
N HIS A 106 8.51 -6.09 -5.68
CA HIS A 106 7.23 -6.60 -5.21
C HIS A 106 7.33 -6.99 -3.75
N CYS A 107 6.61 -6.29 -2.94
CA CYS A 107 6.42 -6.54 -1.52
C CYS A 107 5.11 -5.87 -1.11
N GLU A 108 4.24 -6.60 -0.46
CA GLU A 108 2.94 -6.09 -0.09
C GLU A 108 3.03 -5.01 1.00
N GLN A 109 2.23 -3.97 0.87
CA GLN A 109 2.22 -2.81 1.77
C GLN A 109 2.03 -3.19 3.24
N HIS A 110 1.25 -4.23 3.52
CA HIS A 110 1.04 -4.71 4.88
C HIS A 110 2.29 -5.31 5.54
N LYS A 111 3.35 -5.58 4.78
CA LYS A 111 4.67 -5.99 5.30
C LYS A 111 5.54 -4.79 5.66
N LEU A 112 5.33 -3.65 4.99
CA LEU A 112 6.04 -2.40 5.28
C LEU A 112 5.61 -1.81 6.63
N THR A 113 4.31 -1.73 6.90
CA THR A 113 3.80 -0.99 8.07
C THR A 113 4.26 -1.58 9.40
N PRO A 114 4.23 -2.91 9.66
CA PRO A 114 4.80 -3.48 10.89
C PRO A 114 6.32 -3.28 11.01
N MET A 115 7.03 -3.34 9.88
CA MET A 115 8.47 -3.13 9.84
C MET A 115 8.83 -1.71 10.28
N VAL A 116 8.15 -0.69 9.74
CA VAL A 116 8.41 0.71 10.09
C VAL A 116 7.93 1.01 11.52
N HIS A 117 6.81 0.43 11.96
CA HIS A 117 6.33 0.53 13.33
C HIS A 117 7.36 0.00 14.33
N ALA A 118 7.91 -1.19 14.10
CA ALA A 118 8.96 -1.76 14.96
C ALA A 118 10.24 -0.90 14.99
N MET A 119 10.57 -0.20 13.89
CA MET A 119 11.67 0.75 13.87
C MET A 119 11.36 1.98 14.73
N LEU A 120 10.15 2.52 14.67
CA LEU A 120 9.70 3.63 15.50
C LEU A 120 9.70 3.28 16.99
N ASP A 121 9.25 2.07 17.36
CA ASP A 121 9.22 1.58 18.74
C ASP A 121 10.62 1.55 19.38
N SER A 122 11.68 1.48 18.58
CA SER A 122 13.06 1.53 19.06
C SER A 122 13.58 2.94 19.32
N ILE A 123 12.83 4.00 18.97
CA ILE A 123 13.21 5.39 19.08
C ILE A 123 12.49 6.04 20.29
N PRO A 124 13.20 6.48 21.35
CA PRO A 124 12.56 6.90 22.60
C PRO A 124 11.62 8.11 22.51
N HIS A 125 11.78 8.95 21.49
CA HIS A 125 10.95 10.15 21.27
C HIS A 125 9.92 9.98 20.15
N ALA A 126 9.71 8.75 19.68
CA ALA A 126 8.63 8.38 18.77
C ALA A 126 7.58 7.54 19.53
N GLU A 127 6.32 7.85 19.29
CA GLU A 127 5.20 7.14 19.89
C GLU A 127 4.14 6.87 18.82
N VAL A 128 3.59 5.65 18.78
CA VAL A 128 2.43 5.31 17.96
C VAL A 128 1.28 4.92 18.88
N ARG A 129 0.19 5.68 18.82
CA ARG A 129 -1.00 5.45 19.63
C ARG A 129 -2.15 4.97 18.77
N PHE A 130 -2.59 3.76 19.04
CA PHE A 130 -3.77 3.15 18.41
C PHE A 130 -5.05 3.50 19.17
N SER A 131 -6.21 3.24 18.58
CA SER A 131 -7.52 3.60 19.11
C SER A 131 -7.64 5.09 19.46
N ALA A 132 -6.92 5.94 18.74
CA ALA A 132 -6.85 7.39 18.93
C ALA A 132 -7.36 8.07 17.65
N ARG A 133 -8.67 8.24 17.56
CA ARG A 133 -9.32 8.80 16.37
C ARG A 133 -9.29 10.33 16.41
N VAL A 134 -8.57 10.94 15.48
CA VAL A 134 -8.60 12.38 15.31
C VAL A 134 -9.99 12.80 14.81
N ALA A 135 -10.66 13.67 15.57
CA ALA A 135 -11.99 14.21 15.29
C ALA A 135 -11.92 15.57 14.60
N GLY A 136 -10.83 16.32 14.80
CA GLY A 136 -10.62 17.63 14.21
C GLY A 136 -9.25 18.20 14.53
N VAL A 137 -8.90 19.26 13.81
CA VAL A 137 -7.63 20.00 13.99
C VAL A 137 -7.93 21.50 13.93
N GLU A 138 -7.39 22.26 14.88
CA GLU A 138 -7.50 23.72 14.95
C GLU A 138 -6.11 24.35 14.97
N GLN A 139 -5.95 25.43 14.20
CA GLN A 139 -4.71 26.22 14.18
C GLN A 139 -4.93 27.56 14.88
N ASN A 140 -4.18 27.82 15.95
CA ASN A 140 -4.27 29.05 16.72
C ASN A 140 -2.88 29.55 17.13
N ASN A 141 -2.54 30.79 16.76
CA ASN A 141 -1.34 31.50 17.24
C ASN A 141 -0.01 30.71 17.08
N GLY A 142 0.17 30.01 15.93
CA GLY A 142 1.40 29.26 15.64
C GLY A 142 1.48 27.90 16.37
N ARG A 143 0.38 27.43 16.91
CA ARG A 143 0.22 26.07 17.47
C ARG A 143 -0.97 25.36 16.83
N VAL A 144 -0.99 24.06 16.98
CA VAL A 144 -2.09 23.21 16.52
C VAL A 144 -2.66 22.45 17.70
N THR A 145 -3.97 22.47 17.84
CA THR A 145 -4.73 21.62 18.75
C THR A 145 -5.37 20.49 17.94
N VAL A 146 -5.11 19.25 18.36
CA VAL A 146 -5.69 18.04 17.75
C VAL A 146 -6.71 17.46 18.71
N HIS A 147 -7.96 17.40 18.29
CA HIS A 147 -9.06 16.80 19.05
C HIS A 147 -9.08 15.29 18.77
N VAL A 148 -8.97 14.48 19.81
CA VAL A 148 -8.82 13.03 19.72
C VAL A 148 -9.89 12.33 20.54
N ASP A 149 -10.59 11.38 19.93
CA ASP A 149 -11.45 10.45 20.66
C ASP A 149 -10.65 9.19 21.00
N THR A 150 -10.59 8.86 22.28
CA THR A 150 -9.93 7.65 22.80
C THR A 150 -10.93 6.78 23.57
N PRO A 151 -10.61 5.53 23.88
CA PRO A 151 -11.44 4.66 24.72
C PRO A 151 -11.70 5.24 26.13
N GLU A 152 -10.79 6.08 26.63
CA GLU A 152 -10.89 6.75 27.93
C GLU A 152 -11.73 8.02 27.87
N GLY A 153 -12.05 8.50 26.67
CA GLY A 153 -12.80 9.72 26.42
C GLY A 153 -12.07 10.68 25.47
N PRO A 154 -12.70 11.82 25.14
CA PRO A 154 -12.09 12.83 24.29
C PRO A 154 -10.96 13.56 25.03
N GLU A 155 -9.88 13.86 24.28
CA GLU A 155 -8.75 14.67 24.75
C GLU A 155 -8.29 15.66 23.69
N ASP A 156 -7.66 16.75 24.11
CA ASP A 156 -7.01 17.73 23.25
C ASP A 156 -5.50 17.63 23.38
N ILE A 157 -4.80 17.50 22.25
CA ILE A 157 -3.34 17.39 22.21
C ILE A 157 -2.77 18.58 21.47
N GLU A 158 -1.90 19.36 22.13
CA GLU A 158 -1.15 20.45 21.49
C GLU A 158 0.09 19.95 20.77
N ALA A 159 0.37 20.53 19.60
CA ALA A 159 1.56 20.25 18.79
C ALA A 159 2.09 21.51 18.12
N ALA A 160 3.37 21.46 17.71
CA ALA A 160 3.95 22.48 16.86
C ALA A 160 3.44 22.34 15.41
N TRP A 161 3.32 21.10 14.95
CA TRP A 161 2.94 20.76 13.57
C TRP A 161 2.05 19.52 13.54
N VAL A 162 1.19 19.46 12.52
CA VAL A 162 0.40 18.25 12.19
C VAL A 162 0.65 17.85 10.75
N VAL A 163 0.91 16.57 10.54
CA VAL A 163 1.01 15.93 9.23
C VAL A 163 -0.24 15.08 9.02
N GLY A 164 -1.08 15.43 8.04
CA GLY A 164 -2.24 14.64 7.65
C GLY A 164 -1.84 13.48 6.74
N ALA A 165 -1.89 12.25 7.25
CA ALA A 165 -1.65 11.02 6.51
C ALA A 165 -2.83 10.04 6.65
N ASP A 166 -4.02 10.57 6.90
CA ASP A 166 -5.27 9.89 7.24
C ASP A 166 -6.14 9.52 6.01
N GLY A 167 -5.49 9.48 4.83
CA GLY A 167 -6.04 8.91 3.61
C GLY A 167 -7.08 9.78 2.89
N GLY A 168 -7.79 9.19 1.93
CA GLY A 168 -8.71 9.92 1.04
C GLY A 168 -9.89 10.60 1.75
N ARG A 169 -10.27 10.11 2.94
CA ARG A 169 -11.34 10.70 3.77
C ARG A 169 -10.83 11.67 4.83
N SER A 170 -9.58 12.11 4.70
CA SER A 170 -8.82 12.91 5.66
C SER A 170 -9.66 13.94 6.43
N ILE A 171 -9.61 13.84 7.76
CA ILE A 171 -10.19 14.84 8.67
C ILE A 171 -9.27 16.06 8.77
N VAL A 172 -7.95 15.87 8.70
CA VAL A 172 -6.99 16.97 8.72
C VAL A 172 -7.23 17.91 7.53
N ARG A 173 -7.36 17.35 6.32
CA ARG A 173 -7.71 18.12 5.11
C ARG A 173 -9.00 18.92 5.30
N LYS A 174 -10.05 18.26 5.82
CA LYS A 174 -11.37 18.89 6.03
C LYS A 174 -11.31 20.00 7.09
N SER A 175 -10.59 19.80 8.19
CA SER A 175 -10.39 20.81 9.23
C SER A 175 -9.66 22.05 8.71
N CYS A 176 -8.79 21.87 7.70
CA CYS A 176 -8.10 22.97 7.02
C CYS A 176 -8.92 23.59 5.88
N ALA A 177 -10.17 23.17 5.67
CA ALA A 177 -11.02 23.62 4.56
C ALA A 177 -10.37 23.42 3.16
N ILE A 178 -9.51 22.40 3.02
CA ILE A 178 -8.86 22.06 1.74
C ILE A 178 -9.80 21.14 0.96
N GLU A 179 -10.19 21.55 -0.23
CA GLU A 179 -11.02 20.76 -1.14
C GLU A 179 -10.26 19.53 -1.65
N PHE A 180 -11.02 18.50 -2.02
CA PHE A 180 -10.49 17.29 -2.64
C PHE A 180 -11.06 17.20 -4.06
N GLU A 181 -10.41 17.93 -4.95
CA GLU A 181 -10.84 18.00 -6.35
C GLU A 181 -10.65 16.66 -7.05
N GLY A 182 -11.57 16.36 -7.97
CA GLY A 182 -11.51 15.15 -8.77
C GLY A 182 -12.84 14.42 -8.83
N TYR A 183 -12.78 13.15 -9.24
CA TYR A 183 -13.93 12.27 -9.34
C TYR A 183 -13.55 10.85 -8.89
N THR A 184 -14.57 10.10 -8.48
CA THR A 184 -14.39 8.69 -8.13
C THR A 184 -14.57 7.84 -9.37
N TYR A 185 -13.60 7.01 -9.69
CA TYR A 185 -13.74 6.01 -10.74
C TYR A 185 -14.87 5.03 -10.37
N PRO A 186 -15.82 4.78 -11.27
CA PRO A 186 -16.91 3.82 -11.02
C PRO A 186 -16.43 2.37 -11.10
N GLU A 187 -15.28 2.14 -11.72
CA GLU A 187 -14.72 0.81 -11.92
C GLU A 187 -14.29 0.19 -10.60
N ARG A 188 -14.57 -1.08 -10.47
CA ARG A 188 -14.12 -1.94 -9.38
C ARG A 188 -13.20 -3.00 -9.95
N PHE A 189 -12.17 -3.34 -9.19
CA PHE A 189 -11.21 -4.35 -9.61
C PHE A 189 -11.18 -5.49 -8.61
N ALA A 190 -11.20 -6.72 -9.13
CA ALA A 190 -10.96 -7.90 -8.32
C ALA A 190 -9.47 -8.19 -8.25
N LEU A 191 -8.99 -8.47 -7.04
CA LEU A 191 -7.66 -8.98 -6.75
C LEU A 191 -7.80 -10.43 -6.27
N VAL A 192 -7.22 -11.36 -7.02
CA VAL A 192 -7.27 -12.79 -6.70
C VAL A 192 -5.86 -13.34 -6.70
N SER A 193 -5.44 -13.95 -5.60
CA SER A 193 -4.11 -14.54 -5.47
C SER A 193 -4.18 -16.08 -5.53
N THR A 194 -3.24 -16.67 -6.28
CA THR A 194 -3.08 -18.11 -6.47
C THR A 194 -1.63 -18.54 -6.23
N PRO A 195 -1.36 -19.73 -5.67
CA PRO A 195 -0.02 -20.29 -5.61
C PRO A 195 0.43 -20.91 -6.95
N PHE A 196 -0.40 -20.86 -8.00
CA PHE A 196 -0.06 -21.41 -9.30
C PHE A 196 1.05 -20.57 -9.94
N ASP A 197 2.17 -21.20 -10.29
CA ASP A 197 3.35 -20.55 -10.85
C ASP A 197 3.15 -20.19 -12.32
N LEU A 198 2.89 -18.91 -12.61
CA LEU A 198 2.82 -18.39 -13.97
C LEU A 198 4.20 -18.22 -14.60
N GLY A 199 5.27 -18.18 -13.82
CA GLY A 199 6.66 -18.14 -14.31
C GLY A 199 6.99 -19.37 -15.15
N ALA A 200 6.47 -20.55 -14.77
CA ALA A 200 6.59 -21.78 -15.56
C ALA A 200 5.94 -21.70 -16.94
N LEU A 201 5.01 -20.75 -17.15
CA LEU A 201 4.37 -20.48 -18.44
C LEU A 201 5.03 -19.31 -19.22
N GLY A 202 6.19 -18.82 -18.74
CA GLY A 202 6.94 -17.74 -19.38
C GLY A 202 6.42 -16.33 -19.08
N TYR A 203 5.62 -16.15 -18.02
CA TYR A 203 5.29 -14.84 -17.51
C TYR A 203 6.45 -14.28 -16.68
N THR A 204 6.76 -13.00 -16.87
CA THR A 204 7.63 -12.27 -15.95
C THR A 204 6.83 -11.90 -14.70
N GLU A 205 7.52 -11.53 -13.62
CA GLU A 205 6.94 -11.21 -12.30
C GLU A 205 5.83 -10.13 -12.37
N THR A 206 5.83 -9.32 -13.44
CA THR A 206 4.72 -8.42 -13.79
C THR A 206 4.39 -8.63 -15.27
N ALA A 207 3.12 -8.88 -15.56
CA ALA A 207 2.63 -8.86 -16.93
C ALA A 207 1.24 -8.22 -17.02
N TYR A 208 1.05 -7.39 -18.04
CA TYR A 208 -0.24 -6.83 -18.41
C TYR A 208 -0.74 -7.57 -19.65
N ILE A 209 -1.92 -8.17 -19.55
CA ILE A 209 -2.52 -9.01 -20.59
C ILE A 209 -3.68 -8.24 -21.20
N ALA A 210 -3.46 -7.73 -22.40
CA ALA A 210 -4.46 -6.97 -23.14
C ALA A 210 -5.51 -7.90 -23.77
N HIS A 211 -6.74 -7.42 -23.80
CA HIS A 211 -7.84 -7.96 -24.57
C HIS A 211 -8.89 -6.84 -24.72
N PRO A 212 -9.59 -6.72 -25.86
CA PRO A 212 -10.56 -5.64 -26.08
C PRO A 212 -11.64 -5.51 -25.00
N ASP A 213 -12.15 -6.66 -24.53
CA ASP A 213 -13.29 -6.67 -23.59
C ASP A 213 -12.90 -7.03 -22.16
N ASP A 214 -11.70 -7.60 -21.97
CA ASP A 214 -11.38 -8.23 -20.69
C ASP A 214 -9.87 -8.37 -20.44
N TRP A 215 -9.26 -7.32 -19.99
CA TRP A 215 -7.84 -7.28 -19.64
C TRP A 215 -7.56 -7.76 -18.21
N CYS A 216 -6.36 -8.23 -17.95
CA CYS A 216 -5.89 -8.43 -16.59
C CYS A 216 -4.41 -8.07 -16.44
N ALA A 217 -3.99 -7.83 -15.21
CA ALA A 217 -2.59 -7.76 -14.85
C ALA A 217 -2.27 -8.86 -13.85
N VAL A 218 -1.05 -9.41 -13.94
CA VAL A 218 -0.54 -10.40 -13.00
C VAL A 218 0.73 -9.92 -12.33
N PHE A 219 0.84 -10.20 -11.03
CA PHE A 219 1.95 -9.79 -10.19
C PHE A 219 2.42 -10.97 -9.35
N HIS A 220 3.72 -11.28 -9.40
CA HIS A 220 4.33 -12.27 -8.53
C HIS A 220 4.69 -11.62 -7.20
N LEU A 221 4.15 -12.12 -6.09
CA LEU A 221 4.28 -11.57 -4.75
C LEU A 221 4.97 -12.57 -3.82
N PRO A 222 5.78 -12.10 -2.86
CA PRO A 222 6.42 -12.99 -1.90
C PRO A 222 5.40 -13.60 -0.94
N ASP A 223 5.55 -14.90 -0.67
CA ASP A 223 4.79 -15.65 0.32
C ASP A 223 5.74 -16.54 1.13
N GLU A 224 5.26 -17.07 2.26
CA GLU A 224 6.04 -17.98 3.10
C GLU A 224 6.40 -19.29 2.38
N ARG A 225 5.60 -19.68 1.39
CA ARG A 225 5.79 -20.89 0.60
C ARG A 225 6.24 -20.56 -0.81
N PRO A 226 7.34 -21.18 -1.29
CA PRO A 226 7.71 -21.10 -2.70
C PRO A 226 6.60 -21.68 -3.60
N PRO A 227 6.42 -21.14 -4.82
CA PRO A 227 7.15 -20.07 -5.45
C PRO A 227 6.69 -18.65 -5.05
N GLY A 228 5.79 -18.49 -4.09
CA GLY A 228 5.08 -17.27 -3.75
C GLY A 228 3.66 -17.27 -4.28
N LEU A 229 3.05 -16.11 -4.37
CA LEU A 229 1.68 -15.94 -4.87
C LEU A 229 1.67 -15.12 -6.16
N TRP A 230 0.90 -15.56 -7.13
CA TRP A 230 0.57 -14.79 -8.30
C TRP A 230 -0.79 -14.12 -8.10
N ARG A 231 -0.81 -12.81 -8.19
CA ARG A 231 -2.03 -12.00 -8.03
C ARG A 231 -2.53 -11.54 -9.38
N PHE A 232 -3.76 -11.93 -9.71
CA PHE A 232 -4.53 -11.38 -10.81
C PHE A 232 -5.25 -10.12 -10.36
N LEU A 233 -5.18 -9.08 -11.19
CA LEU A 233 -5.97 -7.86 -11.07
C LEU A 233 -6.77 -7.71 -12.36
N TYR A 234 -8.09 -7.62 -12.27
CA TYR A 234 -8.98 -7.44 -13.42
C TYR A 234 -10.23 -6.64 -13.06
N GLY A 235 -10.84 -6.00 -14.06
CA GLY A 235 -12.07 -5.24 -13.86
C GLY A 235 -13.27 -6.12 -13.53
N CYS A 236 -14.09 -5.73 -12.53
CA CYS A 236 -15.38 -6.33 -12.31
C CYS A 236 -16.37 -5.87 -13.40
N ARG A 237 -17.35 -6.67 -13.74
CA ARG A 237 -18.40 -6.25 -14.66
C ARG A 237 -19.31 -5.22 -13.98
N PRO A 238 -19.89 -4.27 -14.72
CA PRO A 238 -20.68 -3.17 -14.14
C PRO A 238 -21.86 -3.62 -13.27
N HIS A 239 -22.46 -4.77 -13.58
CA HIS A 239 -23.66 -5.29 -12.92
C HIS A 239 -23.39 -6.34 -11.84
N GLU A 240 -22.15 -6.81 -11.70
CA GLU A 240 -21.80 -7.78 -10.67
C GLU A 240 -21.78 -7.10 -9.27
N THR A 241 -22.39 -7.73 -8.29
CA THR A 241 -22.18 -7.38 -6.88
C THR A 241 -20.76 -7.78 -6.46
N GLU A 242 -20.28 -7.30 -5.31
CA GLU A 242 -18.97 -7.73 -4.80
C GLU A 242 -18.93 -9.22 -4.45
N GLU A 243 -20.03 -9.74 -3.93
CA GLU A 243 -20.18 -11.16 -3.60
C GLU A 243 -20.13 -12.02 -4.86
N GLU A 244 -20.87 -11.66 -5.91
CA GLU A 244 -20.84 -12.35 -7.20
C GLU A 244 -19.46 -12.31 -7.84
N ALA A 245 -18.81 -11.13 -7.87
CA ALA A 245 -17.48 -10.96 -8.47
C ALA A 245 -16.40 -11.80 -7.77
N LEU A 246 -16.56 -12.09 -6.47
CA LEU A 246 -15.64 -12.90 -5.67
C LEU A 246 -16.10 -14.36 -5.49
N SER A 247 -17.23 -14.76 -6.07
CA SER A 247 -17.71 -16.14 -6.03
C SER A 247 -16.74 -17.11 -6.70
N ASP A 248 -16.75 -18.37 -6.28
CA ASP A 248 -15.89 -19.40 -6.89
C ASP A 248 -16.12 -19.53 -8.40
N GLU A 249 -17.38 -19.52 -8.81
CA GLU A 249 -17.78 -19.68 -10.20
C GLU A 249 -17.21 -18.54 -11.08
N VAL A 250 -17.42 -17.28 -10.67
CA VAL A 250 -16.96 -16.11 -11.44
C VAL A 250 -15.43 -16.06 -11.44
N VAL A 251 -14.79 -16.22 -10.29
CA VAL A 251 -13.33 -16.20 -10.18
C VAL A 251 -12.69 -17.28 -11.06
N GLN A 252 -13.15 -18.54 -10.98
CA GLN A 252 -12.64 -19.61 -11.82
C GLN A 252 -12.85 -19.32 -13.30
N SER A 253 -14.04 -18.90 -13.68
CA SER A 253 -14.37 -18.53 -15.08
C SER A 253 -13.41 -17.45 -15.61
N ARG A 254 -13.13 -16.41 -14.81
CA ARG A 254 -12.26 -15.30 -15.19
C ARG A 254 -10.79 -15.74 -15.30
N LEU A 255 -10.27 -16.43 -14.30
CA LEU A 255 -8.88 -16.88 -14.31
C LEU A 255 -8.62 -17.86 -15.47
N GLN A 256 -9.54 -18.78 -15.71
CA GLN A 256 -9.47 -19.71 -16.84
C GLN A 256 -9.57 -18.99 -18.20
N ALA A 257 -10.34 -17.92 -18.29
CA ALA A 257 -10.41 -17.11 -19.50
C ALA A 257 -9.10 -16.35 -19.78
N PHE A 258 -8.43 -15.85 -18.73
CA PHE A 258 -7.15 -15.15 -18.87
C PHE A 258 -6.00 -16.08 -19.20
N ILE A 259 -5.85 -17.16 -18.45
CA ILE A 259 -4.76 -18.15 -18.57
C ILE A 259 -5.37 -19.55 -18.40
N PRO A 260 -5.73 -20.22 -19.51
CA PRO A 260 -6.36 -21.54 -19.48
C PRO A 260 -5.45 -22.60 -18.85
N ARG A 261 -6.07 -23.53 -18.09
CA ARG A 261 -5.41 -24.70 -17.52
C ARG A 261 -6.40 -25.84 -17.30
N ASP A 262 -5.90 -27.08 -17.23
CA ASP A 262 -6.77 -28.28 -17.10
C ASP A 262 -7.46 -28.38 -15.73
N LEU A 263 -6.82 -27.86 -14.68
CA LEU A 263 -7.34 -27.92 -13.31
C LEU A 263 -7.82 -26.56 -12.83
N PRO A 264 -8.79 -26.51 -11.92
CA PRO A 264 -9.20 -25.25 -11.27
C PRO A 264 -8.03 -24.57 -10.56
N TYR A 265 -8.10 -23.24 -10.47
CA TYR A 265 -7.16 -22.46 -9.69
C TYR A 265 -7.40 -22.61 -8.20
N GLU A 266 -6.38 -23.02 -7.44
CA GLU A 266 -6.39 -22.77 -6.00
C GLU A 266 -6.27 -21.26 -5.76
N THR A 267 -7.12 -20.70 -4.91
CA THR A 267 -7.10 -19.27 -4.58
C THR A 267 -6.88 -19.08 -3.08
N ARG A 268 -6.07 -18.10 -2.70
CA ARG A 268 -5.71 -17.80 -1.32
C ARG A 268 -6.38 -16.53 -0.80
N HIS A 269 -6.39 -15.47 -1.61
CA HIS A 269 -6.94 -14.18 -1.26
C HIS A 269 -7.81 -13.66 -2.38
N ARG A 270 -8.94 -13.08 -2.01
CA ARG A 270 -9.86 -12.40 -2.92
C ARG A 270 -10.33 -11.12 -2.27
N THR A 271 -10.27 -10.02 -2.97
CA THR A 271 -10.78 -8.73 -2.49
C THR A 271 -11.17 -7.83 -3.65
N ILE A 272 -12.03 -6.87 -3.36
CA ILE A 272 -12.38 -5.80 -4.31
C ILE A 272 -11.55 -4.57 -3.99
N TYR A 273 -10.99 -3.99 -5.03
CA TYR A 273 -10.24 -2.75 -5.01
C TYR A 273 -11.02 -1.67 -5.74
N ARG A 274 -11.12 -0.50 -5.13
CA ARG A 274 -11.70 0.71 -5.71
C ARG A 274 -10.62 1.78 -5.78
N VAL A 275 -10.57 2.49 -6.89
CA VAL A 275 -9.62 3.62 -7.12
C VAL A 275 -10.26 4.94 -6.72
#